data_6cbf44fdc8510b61702e4865c695e7cb
#
_entry.id   6cbf44fdc8510b61702e4865c695e7cb
#
_cell.length_a   1.000
_cell.length_b   1.000
_cell.length_c   1.000
_cell.angle_alpha   90.00
_cell.angle_beta   90.00
_cell.angle_gamma   90.00
#
_symmetry.space_group_name_H-M   'P 1'
#
loop_
_entity.id
_entity.type
_entity.pdbx_description
1 polymer ?
#
loop_
_entity_poly.entity_id
_entity_poly.type
_entity_poly.pdbx_seq_one_letter_code
_entity_poly.pdbx_strand_id
1 'polypeptide(L)'
;MPLISDTEEISRKLLPIIYVLDTSGSMEGSRIAAVNAAMNETMEVLKDVSQKNPTAQLKIAVLQFSSGPQWVTDELVFMEDFYWNDLKAGGLTDFGSALNELNNKLSRKQFLISEVGFKAPVIIFMSDGEPTDDYESALNKIKSNNKWFKTATKIAIAVGDDANVQVLQKIAGNNEAVIKVDDLESLKKLIRVVSVTATMIGSKSRTEDDQTDKVISQIEQDMGDEIQVTSEPEISQENNTQDSSDSWSGQDVDDSDPWGDGSWD
;
A
#
# COMPACT_ATOMS: atom_id res chain seq x y z
N MET A 1 -20.07 -21.39 49.12
CA MET A 1 -19.73 -20.21 48.29
C MET A 1 -19.18 -20.71 46.97
N PRO A 2 -19.82 -20.52 45.86
CA PRO A 2 -19.23 -20.81 44.57
C PRO A 2 -18.24 -19.71 44.24
N LEU A 3 -17.00 -20.11 43.97
CA LEU A 3 -15.99 -19.22 43.36
C LEU A 3 -16.46 -18.95 41.94
N ILE A 4 -17.00 -17.76 41.71
CA ILE A 4 -17.17 -17.21 40.39
C ILE A 4 -15.76 -16.83 39.92
N SER A 5 -15.17 -17.66 39.08
CA SER A 5 -14.00 -17.22 38.32
C SER A 5 -14.52 -16.25 37.25
N ASP A 6 -14.57 -14.96 37.58
CA ASP A 6 -14.63 -13.89 36.60
C ASP A 6 -13.30 -13.91 35.83
N THR A 7 -13.19 -14.80 34.88
CA THR A 7 -12.29 -14.57 33.74
C THR A 7 -12.95 -13.46 32.94
N GLU A 8 -12.60 -12.21 33.26
CA GLU A 8 -12.82 -11.10 32.33
C GLU A 8 -12.18 -11.53 31.00
N GLU A 9 -12.98 -11.93 30.04
CA GLU A 9 -12.55 -12.07 28.66
C GLU A 9 -12.04 -10.70 28.22
N ILE A 10 -10.71 -10.55 28.21
CA ILE A 10 -10.09 -9.32 27.71
C ILE A 10 -10.53 -9.20 26.26
N SER A 11 -11.45 -8.28 26.00
CA SER A 11 -11.99 -8.02 24.68
C SER A 11 -10.86 -7.59 23.75
N ARG A 12 -10.49 -8.46 22.80
CA ARG A 12 -9.44 -8.20 21.82
C ARG A 12 -9.91 -7.20 20.80
N LYS A 13 -9.09 -6.18 20.50
CA LYS A 13 -9.35 -5.25 19.40
C LYS A 13 -9.33 -5.97 18.05
N LEU A 14 -10.10 -5.46 17.11
CA LEU A 14 -10.12 -5.98 15.75
C LEU A 14 -8.92 -5.43 14.95
N LEU A 15 -8.23 -6.30 14.21
CA LEU A 15 -7.18 -5.92 13.25
C LEU A 15 -7.71 -6.14 11.83
N PRO A 16 -8.00 -5.06 11.09
CA PRO A 16 -8.37 -5.16 9.68
C PRO A 16 -7.14 -5.49 8.82
N ILE A 17 -7.26 -6.52 7.99
CA ILE A 17 -6.31 -6.84 6.92
C ILE A 17 -7.04 -6.64 5.62
N ILE A 18 -6.57 -5.72 4.79
CA ILE A 18 -7.22 -5.34 3.55
C ILE A 18 -6.29 -5.62 2.39
N TYR A 19 -6.70 -6.49 1.51
CA TYR A 19 -6.01 -6.73 0.24
C TYR A 19 -6.64 -5.87 -0.84
N VAL A 20 -5.79 -5.19 -1.62
CA VAL A 20 -6.17 -4.39 -2.79
C VAL A 20 -5.45 -5.01 -3.98
N LEU A 21 -6.19 -5.76 -4.79
CA LEU A 21 -5.65 -6.67 -5.79
C LEU A 21 -5.99 -6.20 -7.19
N ASP A 22 -4.95 -5.97 -7.97
CA ASP A 22 -5.07 -5.73 -9.39
C ASP A 22 -5.51 -7.02 -10.11
N THR A 23 -6.58 -6.90 -10.86
CA THR A 23 -7.12 -7.95 -11.72
C THR A 23 -7.29 -7.44 -13.16
N SER A 24 -6.46 -6.48 -13.58
CA SER A 24 -6.43 -5.94 -14.94
C SER A 24 -5.93 -6.96 -15.98
N GLY A 25 -6.00 -6.60 -17.25
CA GLY A 25 -5.58 -7.49 -18.35
C GLY A 25 -4.10 -7.87 -18.30
N SER A 26 -3.21 -6.99 -17.79
CA SER A 26 -1.78 -7.28 -17.61
C SER A 26 -1.51 -8.38 -16.56
N MET A 27 -2.46 -8.59 -15.64
CA MET A 27 -2.41 -9.66 -14.66
C MET A 27 -2.86 -11.03 -15.19
N GLU A 28 -3.32 -11.14 -16.44
CA GLU A 28 -3.79 -12.42 -17.01
C GLU A 28 -2.71 -13.50 -17.03
N GLY A 29 -3.14 -14.75 -17.05
CA GLY A 29 -2.28 -15.92 -17.17
C GLY A 29 -1.59 -16.31 -15.87
N SER A 30 -0.27 -16.41 -15.89
CA SER A 30 0.53 -16.93 -14.77
C SER A 30 0.54 -16.01 -13.56
N ARG A 31 0.42 -14.68 -13.74
CA ARG A 31 0.41 -13.70 -12.63
C ARG A 31 -0.79 -13.89 -11.73
N ILE A 32 -2.01 -13.84 -12.28
CA ILE A 32 -3.22 -14.03 -11.47
C ILE A 32 -3.31 -15.47 -10.90
N ALA A 33 -2.82 -16.46 -11.64
CA ALA A 33 -2.77 -17.83 -11.13
C ALA A 33 -1.82 -17.96 -9.92
N ALA A 34 -0.66 -17.29 -9.94
CA ALA A 34 0.27 -17.27 -8.81
C ALA A 34 -0.33 -16.54 -7.61
N VAL A 35 -0.99 -15.41 -7.83
CA VAL A 35 -1.69 -14.67 -6.76
C VAL A 35 -2.78 -15.53 -6.14
N ASN A 36 -3.64 -16.17 -6.93
CA ASN A 36 -4.70 -17.05 -6.43
C ASN A 36 -4.15 -18.22 -5.60
N ALA A 37 -3.13 -18.90 -6.11
CA ALA A 37 -2.50 -20.01 -5.40
C ALA A 37 -1.90 -19.56 -4.07
N ALA A 38 -1.16 -18.43 -4.07
CA ALA A 38 -0.57 -17.85 -2.87
C ALA A 38 -1.63 -17.41 -1.86
N MET A 39 -2.69 -16.75 -2.31
CA MET A 39 -3.77 -16.31 -1.43
C MET A 39 -4.49 -17.48 -0.78
N ASN A 40 -4.75 -18.55 -1.55
CA ASN A 40 -5.38 -19.76 -1.01
C ASN A 40 -4.56 -20.37 0.15
N GLU A 41 -3.25 -20.54 -0.05
CA GLU A 41 -2.35 -21.04 1.00
C GLU A 41 -2.22 -20.06 2.16
N THR A 42 -2.13 -18.76 1.88
CA THR A 42 -1.97 -17.71 2.90
C THR A 42 -3.18 -17.62 3.82
N MET A 43 -4.40 -17.77 3.29
CA MET A 43 -5.62 -17.73 4.10
C MET A 43 -5.63 -18.82 5.17
N GLU A 44 -5.20 -20.04 4.84
CA GLU A 44 -5.13 -21.12 5.83
C GLU A 44 -4.11 -20.82 6.96
N VAL A 45 -2.96 -20.22 6.60
CA VAL A 45 -1.97 -19.81 7.59
C VAL A 45 -2.49 -18.67 8.46
N LEU A 46 -3.19 -17.69 7.87
CA LEU A 46 -3.75 -16.56 8.64
C LEU A 46 -4.89 -17.00 9.57
N LYS A 47 -5.66 -18.02 9.24
CA LYS A 47 -6.64 -18.63 10.16
C LYS A 47 -5.97 -19.17 11.41
N ASP A 48 -4.87 -19.92 11.24
CA ASP A 48 -4.08 -20.44 12.37
C ASP A 48 -3.47 -19.29 13.20
N VAL A 49 -2.93 -18.26 12.55
CA VAL A 49 -2.42 -17.05 13.21
C VAL A 49 -3.53 -16.34 13.99
N SER A 50 -4.74 -16.21 13.42
CA SER A 50 -5.88 -15.57 14.08
C SER A 50 -6.30 -16.31 15.34
N GLN A 51 -6.46 -17.62 15.26
CA GLN A 51 -6.87 -18.45 16.38
C GLN A 51 -5.86 -18.40 17.57
N LYS A 52 -4.58 -18.34 17.24
CA LYS A 52 -3.49 -18.31 18.24
C LYS A 52 -3.14 -16.90 18.72
N ASN A 53 -3.73 -15.86 18.16
CA ASN A 53 -3.36 -14.47 18.47
C ASN A 53 -4.04 -13.98 19.75
N PRO A 54 -3.27 -13.71 20.82
CA PRO A 54 -3.85 -13.26 22.09
C PRO A 54 -4.17 -11.77 22.13
N THR A 55 -3.69 -10.98 21.16
CA THR A 55 -3.70 -9.51 21.22
C THR A 55 -4.70 -8.85 20.28
N ALA A 56 -5.10 -9.54 19.22
CA ALA A 56 -6.06 -9.04 18.25
C ALA A 56 -6.90 -10.17 17.66
N GLN A 57 -8.10 -9.83 17.22
CA GLN A 57 -8.96 -10.68 16.42
C GLN A 57 -8.88 -10.20 14.97
N LEU A 58 -8.56 -11.09 14.05
CA LEU A 58 -8.30 -10.71 12.67
C LEU A 58 -9.60 -10.62 11.88
N LYS A 59 -9.72 -9.55 11.09
CA LYS A 59 -10.77 -9.40 10.08
C LYS A 59 -10.16 -9.09 8.73
N ILE A 60 -10.72 -9.67 7.69
CA ILE A 60 -10.24 -9.52 6.31
C ILE A 60 -11.27 -8.84 5.44
N ALA A 61 -10.81 -8.04 4.48
CA ALA A 61 -11.56 -7.61 3.32
C ALA A 61 -10.66 -7.67 2.08
N VAL A 62 -11.27 -7.95 0.94
CA VAL A 62 -10.57 -8.04 -0.34
C VAL A 62 -11.27 -7.13 -1.34
N LEU A 63 -10.54 -6.18 -1.87
CA LEU A 63 -10.93 -5.30 -2.97
C LEU A 63 -10.14 -5.72 -4.21
N GLN A 64 -10.83 -6.23 -5.22
CA GLN A 64 -10.26 -6.40 -6.55
C GLN A 64 -10.58 -5.18 -7.42
N PHE A 65 -9.70 -4.86 -8.36
CA PHE A 65 -9.96 -3.78 -9.30
C PHE A 65 -9.40 -4.09 -10.68
N SER A 66 -10.15 -3.67 -11.69
CA SER A 66 -9.79 -3.68 -13.10
C SER A 66 -10.48 -2.49 -13.79
N SER A 67 -11.49 -2.70 -14.60
CA SER A 67 -12.39 -1.61 -15.08
C SER A 67 -13.38 -1.21 -13.97
N GLY A 68 -12.84 -0.68 -12.88
CA GLY A 68 -13.53 -0.32 -11.66
C GLY A 68 -13.27 -1.28 -10.49
N PRO A 69 -13.54 -0.81 -9.25
CA PRO A 69 -13.36 -1.58 -8.03
C PRO A 69 -14.54 -2.50 -7.73
N GLN A 70 -14.27 -3.68 -7.18
CA GLN A 70 -15.27 -4.61 -6.70
C GLN A 70 -14.82 -5.25 -5.39
N TRP A 71 -15.62 -5.14 -4.33
CA TRP A 71 -15.38 -5.88 -3.10
C TRP A 71 -15.73 -7.36 -3.28
N VAL A 72 -14.80 -8.22 -2.94
CA VAL A 72 -15.03 -9.67 -2.83
C VAL A 72 -15.79 -9.98 -1.55
N THR A 73 -15.59 -9.15 -0.52
CA THR A 73 -16.29 -9.18 0.75
C THR A 73 -17.08 -7.87 0.93
N ASP A 74 -18.37 -7.92 1.19
CA ASP A 74 -19.20 -6.72 1.39
C ASP A 74 -18.81 -5.92 2.64
N GLU A 75 -18.26 -6.64 3.65
CA GLU A 75 -17.82 -6.11 4.94
C GLU A 75 -16.51 -6.78 5.39
N LEU A 76 -15.99 -6.34 6.52
CA LEU A 76 -14.88 -7.02 7.20
C LEU A 76 -15.39 -8.35 7.79
N VAL A 77 -14.92 -9.46 7.25
CA VAL A 77 -15.26 -10.82 7.67
C VAL A 77 -14.22 -11.32 8.68
N PHE A 78 -14.62 -12.11 9.68
CA PHE A 78 -13.64 -12.77 10.53
C PHE A 78 -12.78 -13.72 9.73
N MET A 79 -11.48 -13.77 10.05
CA MET A 79 -10.53 -14.58 9.30
C MET A 79 -10.91 -16.05 9.25
N GLU A 80 -11.51 -16.56 10.33
CA GLU A 80 -11.97 -17.94 10.47
C GLU A 80 -13.12 -18.30 9.50
N ASP A 81 -13.94 -17.30 9.15
CA ASP A 81 -15.12 -17.46 8.30
C ASP A 81 -14.85 -17.15 6.82
N PHE A 82 -13.62 -16.67 6.51
CA PHE A 82 -13.27 -16.28 5.15
C PHE A 82 -12.76 -17.48 4.34
N TYR A 83 -13.24 -17.59 3.09
CA TYR A 83 -12.81 -18.57 2.10
C TYR A 83 -12.38 -17.84 0.82
N TRP A 84 -11.21 -18.19 0.33
CA TRP A 84 -10.70 -17.65 -0.93
C TRP A 84 -11.45 -18.25 -2.12
N ASN A 85 -11.82 -17.39 -3.06
CA ASN A 85 -12.30 -17.79 -4.38
C ASN A 85 -11.38 -17.17 -5.42
N ASP A 86 -10.96 -17.97 -6.41
CA ASP A 86 -10.04 -17.52 -7.42
C ASP A 86 -10.59 -16.33 -8.20
N LEU A 87 -9.77 -15.29 -8.30
CA LEU A 87 -10.04 -14.09 -9.08
C LEU A 87 -9.69 -14.33 -10.54
N LYS A 88 -10.36 -13.60 -11.42
CA LYS A 88 -10.10 -13.60 -12.86
C LYS A 88 -9.56 -12.23 -13.24
N ALA A 89 -8.51 -12.21 -14.05
CA ALA A 89 -7.96 -10.98 -14.58
C ALA A 89 -8.60 -10.62 -15.93
N GLY A 90 -8.59 -9.33 -16.26
CA GLY A 90 -9.08 -8.74 -17.51
C GLY A 90 -9.52 -7.29 -17.31
N GLY A 91 -9.55 -6.52 -18.39
CA GLY A 91 -10.00 -5.13 -18.37
C GLY A 91 -8.87 -4.12 -18.15
N LEU A 92 -9.23 -2.94 -17.67
CA LEU A 92 -8.35 -1.80 -17.42
C LEU A 92 -7.71 -1.87 -16.02
N THR A 93 -6.99 -0.80 -15.64
CA THR A 93 -6.34 -0.68 -14.31
C THR A 93 -6.82 0.62 -13.64
N ASP A 94 -8.09 0.66 -13.20
CA ASP A 94 -8.68 1.85 -12.57
C ASP A 94 -8.27 1.95 -11.09
N PHE A 95 -6.99 2.22 -10.87
CA PHE A 95 -6.38 2.27 -9.53
C PHE A 95 -6.95 3.43 -8.70
N GLY A 96 -7.19 4.59 -9.31
CA GLY A 96 -7.77 5.75 -8.64
C GLY A 96 -9.19 5.46 -8.15
N SER A 97 -9.98 4.74 -8.95
CA SER A 97 -11.32 4.27 -8.55
C SER A 97 -11.24 3.33 -7.35
N ALA A 98 -10.25 2.42 -7.32
CA ALA A 98 -10.01 1.53 -6.19
C ALA A 98 -9.62 2.31 -4.92
N LEU A 99 -8.74 3.32 -5.02
CA LEU A 99 -8.38 4.18 -3.89
C LEU A 99 -9.57 5.01 -3.36
N ASN A 100 -10.44 5.50 -4.24
CA ASN A 100 -11.66 6.19 -3.83
C ASN A 100 -12.60 5.26 -3.07
N GLU A 101 -12.78 4.04 -3.54
CA GLU A 101 -13.64 3.05 -2.88
C GLU A 101 -13.06 2.62 -1.53
N LEU A 102 -11.75 2.38 -1.47
CA LEU A 102 -11.05 2.13 -0.21
C LEU A 102 -11.24 3.28 0.78
N ASN A 103 -11.12 4.54 0.32
CA ASN A 103 -11.34 5.72 1.14
C ASN A 103 -12.77 5.79 1.72
N ASN A 104 -13.77 5.41 0.95
CA ASN A 104 -15.16 5.37 1.40
C ASN A 104 -15.37 4.31 2.49
N LYS A 105 -14.81 3.11 2.31
CA LYS A 105 -14.99 1.97 3.22
C LYS A 105 -14.16 2.10 4.51
N LEU A 106 -12.97 2.71 4.47
CA LEU A 106 -12.12 2.95 5.63
C LEU A 106 -12.71 4.05 6.53
N SER A 107 -13.86 3.81 7.10
CA SER A 107 -14.54 4.76 7.98
C SER A 107 -15.33 4.05 9.07
N ARG A 108 -15.57 4.77 10.19
CA ARG A 108 -16.42 4.28 11.29
C ARG A 108 -17.89 4.14 10.92
N LYS A 109 -18.29 4.60 9.74
CA LYS A 109 -19.66 4.46 9.21
C LYS A 109 -19.83 3.24 8.30
N GLN A 110 -18.74 2.61 7.94
CA GLN A 110 -18.68 1.48 7.02
C GLN A 110 -17.93 0.30 7.66
N PHE A 111 -16.69 0.02 7.26
CA PHE A 111 -15.94 -1.15 7.73
C PHE A 111 -15.55 -1.09 9.22
N LEU A 112 -15.33 0.09 9.77
CA LEU A 112 -14.74 0.23 11.10
C LEU A 112 -15.81 0.50 12.18
N ILE A 113 -16.87 -0.34 12.17
CA ILE A 113 -17.93 -0.32 13.19
C ILE A 113 -17.63 -1.45 14.18
N SER A 114 -17.34 -1.09 15.44
CA SER A 114 -17.09 -2.06 16.50
C SER A 114 -17.15 -1.42 17.87
N GLU A 115 -17.67 -2.15 18.83
CA GLU A 115 -17.69 -1.77 20.26
C GLU A 115 -16.31 -1.95 20.90
N VAL A 116 -15.55 -2.95 20.49
CA VAL A 116 -14.21 -3.26 21.03
C VAL A 116 -13.11 -2.41 20.41
N GLY A 117 -13.39 -1.68 19.34
CA GLY A 117 -12.45 -0.83 18.62
C GLY A 117 -11.53 -1.60 17.68
N PHE A 118 -10.72 -0.85 16.93
CA PHE A 118 -9.80 -1.36 15.92
C PHE A 118 -8.35 -1.00 16.24
N LYS A 119 -7.44 -1.83 15.75
CA LYS A 119 -6.03 -1.50 15.54
C LYS A 119 -5.86 -0.79 14.19
N ALA A 120 -4.69 -0.19 13.96
CA ALA A 120 -4.32 0.35 12.65
C ALA A 120 -4.43 -0.77 11.59
N PRO A 121 -5.08 -0.51 10.44
CA PRO A 121 -5.21 -1.50 9.39
C PRO A 121 -3.87 -1.92 8.80
N VAL A 122 -3.80 -3.15 8.32
CA VAL A 122 -2.77 -3.61 7.38
C VAL A 122 -3.39 -3.57 5.98
N ILE A 123 -2.74 -2.89 5.05
CA ILE A 123 -3.19 -2.78 3.66
C ILE A 123 -2.10 -3.32 2.75
N ILE A 124 -2.41 -4.36 1.99
CA ILE A 124 -1.49 -5.02 1.08
C ILE A 124 -1.98 -4.81 -0.34
N PHE A 125 -1.21 -4.05 -1.11
CA PHE A 125 -1.46 -3.81 -2.53
C PHE A 125 -0.69 -4.85 -3.36
N MET A 126 -1.31 -5.37 -4.41
CA MET A 126 -0.65 -6.22 -5.40
C MET A 126 -1.06 -5.76 -6.78
N SER A 127 -0.09 -5.31 -7.58
CA SER A 127 -0.33 -4.78 -8.92
C SER A 127 0.96 -4.75 -9.72
N ASP A 128 0.87 -4.69 -11.04
CA ASP A 128 1.96 -4.28 -11.92
C ASP A 128 2.08 -2.74 -12.01
N GLY A 129 1.13 -1.99 -11.43
CA GLY A 129 1.24 -0.56 -11.19
C GLY A 129 1.10 0.34 -12.41
N GLU A 130 0.38 -0.07 -13.47
CA GLU A 130 0.11 0.76 -14.66
C GLU A 130 -1.34 1.31 -14.66
N PRO A 131 -1.63 2.42 -13.91
CA PRO A 131 -2.98 2.96 -13.81
C PRO A 131 -3.48 3.51 -15.14
N THR A 132 -4.77 3.27 -15.42
CA THR A 132 -5.46 3.82 -16.60
C THR A 132 -6.37 5.02 -16.26
N ASP A 133 -6.48 5.36 -14.97
CA ASP A 133 -7.30 6.48 -14.47
C ASP A 133 -6.48 7.49 -13.64
N ASP A 134 -7.13 8.56 -13.17
CA ASP A 134 -6.50 9.60 -12.33
C ASP A 134 -6.29 9.11 -10.88
N TYR A 135 -5.33 8.22 -10.70
CA TYR A 135 -4.97 7.69 -9.38
C TYR A 135 -4.33 8.75 -8.47
N GLU A 136 -3.65 9.76 -9.01
CA GLU A 136 -2.93 10.76 -8.20
C GLU A 136 -3.91 11.63 -7.40
N SER A 137 -4.98 12.11 -8.01
CA SER A 137 -6.04 12.85 -7.32
C SER A 137 -6.70 12.00 -6.22
N ALA A 138 -7.01 10.73 -6.51
CA ALA A 138 -7.59 9.81 -5.54
C ALA A 138 -6.62 9.53 -4.38
N LEU A 139 -5.34 9.33 -4.67
CA LEU A 139 -4.29 9.12 -3.68
C LEU A 139 -4.10 10.33 -2.77
N ASN A 140 -4.04 11.53 -3.33
CA ASN A 140 -3.95 12.76 -2.56
C ASN A 140 -5.16 12.94 -1.64
N LYS A 141 -6.36 12.61 -2.12
CA LYS A 141 -7.60 12.67 -1.34
C LYS A 141 -7.59 11.70 -0.15
N ILE A 142 -7.24 10.44 -0.36
CA ILE A 142 -7.20 9.45 0.73
C ILE A 142 -6.08 9.75 1.73
N LYS A 143 -4.89 10.16 1.26
CA LYS A 143 -3.77 10.57 2.10
C LYS A 143 -4.10 11.81 2.95
N SER A 144 -4.85 12.77 2.41
CA SER A 144 -5.18 14.01 3.14
C SER A 144 -6.31 13.81 4.14
N ASN A 145 -7.32 13.02 3.82
CA ASN A 145 -8.59 13.03 4.54
C ASN A 145 -8.84 11.77 5.38
N ASN A 146 -8.13 10.67 5.13
CA ASN A 146 -8.40 9.42 5.82
C ASN A 146 -7.36 9.09 6.88
N LYS A 147 -7.75 9.26 8.16
CA LYS A 147 -6.86 8.95 9.29
C LYS A 147 -6.43 7.48 9.30
N TRP A 148 -7.34 6.55 8.98
CA TRP A 148 -7.06 5.12 9.00
C TRP A 148 -6.05 4.73 7.93
N PHE A 149 -6.14 5.35 6.74
CA PHE A 149 -5.14 5.15 5.69
C PHE A 149 -3.77 5.71 6.08
N LYS A 150 -3.75 6.87 6.78
CA LYS A 150 -2.49 7.49 7.25
C LYS A 150 -1.74 6.60 8.23
N THR A 151 -2.46 5.96 9.15
CA THR A 151 -1.87 5.13 10.22
C THR A 151 -1.74 3.66 9.83
N ALA A 152 -2.27 3.26 8.69
CA ALA A 152 -2.19 1.89 8.21
C ALA A 152 -0.75 1.48 7.89
N THR A 153 -0.37 0.26 8.24
CA THR A 153 0.78 -0.41 7.65
C THR A 153 0.47 -0.70 6.19
N LYS A 154 1.22 -0.13 5.27
CA LYS A 154 1.01 -0.24 3.82
C LYS A 154 2.19 -0.91 3.16
N ILE A 155 1.94 -1.98 2.44
CA ILE A 155 2.95 -2.72 1.69
C ILE A 155 2.42 -2.93 0.28
N ALA A 156 3.27 -2.75 -0.71
CA ALA A 156 2.96 -3.05 -2.09
C ALA A 156 3.85 -4.16 -2.62
N ILE A 157 3.25 -5.15 -3.24
CA ILE A 157 3.93 -6.23 -3.95
C ILE A 157 3.85 -5.95 -5.43
N ALA A 158 5.02 -5.71 -6.03
CA ALA A 158 5.16 -5.52 -7.47
C ALA A 158 5.09 -6.89 -8.17
N VAL A 159 4.10 -7.07 -9.04
CA VAL A 159 3.83 -8.34 -9.73
C VAL A 159 4.33 -8.27 -11.15
N GLY A 160 5.43 -8.97 -11.44
CA GLY A 160 6.06 -9.02 -12.75
C GLY A 160 7.26 -8.06 -12.89
N ASP A 161 8.11 -8.36 -13.87
CA ASP A 161 9.37 -7.63 -14.08
C ASP A 161 9.15 -6.22 -14.63
N ASP A 162 8.03 -6.00 -15.29
CA ASP A 162 7.60 -4.75 -15.91
C ASP A 162 6.74 -3.88 -14.99
N ALA A 163 6.60 -4.26 -13.71
CA ALA A 163 5.80 -3.51 -12.75
C ALA A 163 6.30 -2.07 -12.56
N ASN A 164 5.36 -1.10 -12.57
CA ASN A 164 5.66 0.30 -12.31
C ASN A 164 5.85 0.57 -10.81
N VAL A 165 7.08 0.32 -10.36
CA VAL A 165 7.47 0.48 -8.95
C VAL A 165 7.24 1.91 -8.44
N GLN A 166 7.42 2.94 -9.28
CA GLN A 166 7.24 4.34 -8.87
C GLN A 166 5.80 4.66 -8.48
N VAL A 167 4.82 4.11 -9.20
CA VAL A 167 3.40 4.24 -8.85
C VAL A 167 3.13 3.55 -7.51
N LEU A 168 3.62 2.33 -7.33
CA LEU A 168 3.44 1.57 -6.10
C LEU A 168 4.09 2.25 -4.88
N GLN A 169 5.27 2.85 -5.05
CA GLN A 169 5.94 3.66 -4.00
C GLN A 169 5.08 4.86 -3.58
N LYS A 170 4.52 5.59 -4.53
CA LYS A 170 3.61 6.71 -4.23
C LYS A 170 2.40 6.23 -3.41
N ILE A 171 1.84 5.06 -3.74
CA ILE A 171 0.66 4.49 -3.07
C ILE A 171 0.99 4.00 -1.67
N ALA A 172 2.04 3.21 -1.51
CA ALA A 172 2.49 2.73 -0.21
C ALA A 172 2.96 3.86 0.72
N GLY A 173 3.48 4.96 0.13
CA GLY A 173 3.90 6.16 0.86
C GLY A 173 5.29 6.04 1.49
N ASN A 174 5.98 4.94 1.27
CA ASN A 174 7.36 4.67 1.63
C ASN A 174 7.99 3.86 0.49
N ASN A 175 9.17 4.25 0.02
CA ASN A 175 9.86 3.59 -1.08
C ASN A 175 10.20 2.15 -0.73
N GLU A 176 10.67 1.91 0.50
CA GLU A 176 11.02 0.58 0.99
C GLU A 176 9.80 -0.34 1.17
N ALA A 177 8.59 0.21 1.19
CA ALA A 177 7.36 -0.57 1.30
C ALA A 177 6.92 -1.25 -0.01
N VAL A 178 7.71 -1.15 -1.08
CA VAL A 178 7.48 -1.86 -2.34
C VAL A 178 8.49 -2.98 -2.48
N ILE A 179 7.98 -4.20 -2.57
CA ILE A 179 8.79 -5.41 -2.64
C ILE A 179 8.54 -6.09 -3.99
N LYS A 180 9.61 -6.37 -4.70
CA LYS A 180 9.62 -7.07 -5.99
C LYS A 180 10.31 -8.42 -5.86
N VAL A 181 9.86 -9.38 -6.62
CA VAL A 181 10.50 -10.68 -6.81
C VAL A 181 10.60 -11.00 -8.30
N ASP A 182 11.62 -11.78 -8.65
CA ASP A 182 11.95 -12.06 -10.05
C ASP A 182 11.15 -13.23 -10.64
N ASP A 183 10.54 -14.06 -9.78
CA ASP A 183 9.82 -15.26 -10.23
C ASP A 183 8.52 -15.51 -9.45
N LEU A 184 7.65 -16.34 -10.03
CA LEU A 184 6.32 -16.61 -9.49
C LEU A 184 6.33 -17.49 -8.22
N GLU A 185 7.35 -18.30 -7.99
CA GLU A 185 7.44 -19.10 -6.76
C GLU A 185 7.86 -18.22 -5.58
N SER A 186 8.84 -17.34 -5.80
CA SER A 186 9.21 -16.28 -4.83
C SER A 186 8.04 -15.34 -4.56
N LEU A 187 7.21 -15.01 -5.56
CA LEU A 187 5.99 -14.22 -5.38
C LEU A 187 5.02 -14.91 -4.41
N LYS A 188 4.78 -16.20 -4.55
CA LYS A 188 3.91 -16.95 -3.63
C LYS A 188 4.44 -16.92 -2.20
N LYS A 189 5.75 -17.17 -2.03
CA LYS A 189 6.41 -17.09 -0.73
C LYS A 189 6.31 -15.69 -0.13
N LEU A 190 6.55 -14.65 -0.94
CA LEU A 190 6.45 -13.25 -0.52
C LEU A 190 5.05 -12.88 -0.02
N ILE A 191 4.00 -13.19 -0.77
CA ILE A 191 2.61 -12.91 -0.38
C ILE A 191 2.33 -13.50 1.00
N ARG A 192 2.74 -14.73 1.23
CA ARG A 192 2.58 -15.40 2.53
C ARG A 192 3.38 -14.71 3.64
N VAL A 193 4.66 -14.46 3.41
CA VAL A 193 5.56 -13.84 4.42
C VAL A 193 5.06 -12.44 4.77
N VAL A 194 4.77 -11.60 3.79
CA VAL A 194 4.21 -10.25 3.98
C VAL A 194 2.93 -10.30 4.80
N SER A 195 2.00 -11.17 4.42
CA SER A 195 0.68 -11.25 5.07
C SER A 195 0.80 -11.67 6.54
N VAL A 196 1.62 -12.69 6.83
CA VAL A 196 1.83 -13.18 8.20
C VAL A 196 2.59 -12.17 9.04
N THR A 197 3.70 -11.63 8.53
CA THR A 197 4.56 -10.69 9.25
C THR A 197 3.83 -9.39 9.56
N ALA A 198 3.18 -8.78 8.58
CA ALA A 198 2.39 -7.56 8.78
C ALA A 198 1.26 -7.77 9.79
N THR A 199 0.59 -8.93 9.73
CA THR A 199 -0.45 -9.30 10.70
C THR A 199 0.11 -9.46 12.11
N MET A 200 1.22 -10.15 12.28
CA MET A 200 1.83 -10.38 13.59
C MET A 200 2.33 -9.07 14.22
N ILE A 201 2.97 -8.21 13.46
CA ILE A 201 3.46 -6.91 13.94
C ILE A 201 2.29 -5.98 14.24
N GLY A 202 1.33 -5.85 13.33
CA GLY A 202 0.13 -5.02 13.52
C GLY A 202 -0.70 -5.47 14.73
N SER A 203 -0.79 -6.77 14.98
CA SER A 203 -1.52 -7.30 16.13
C SER A 203 -0.88 -6.96 17.47
N LYS A 204 0.44 -6.85 17.54
CA LYS A 204 1.20 -6.52 18.76
C LYS A 204 1.27 -5.01 19.03
N SER A 205 1.09 -4.18 18.01
CA SER A 205 1.17 -2.73 18.16
C SER A 205 0.11 -2.21 19.13
N ARG A 206 0.54 -1.36 20.07
CA ARG A 206 -0.34 -0.68 21.04
C ARG A 206 -0.79 0.69 20.56
N THR A 207 -0.11 1.24 19.57
CA THR A 207 -0.34 2.57 19.01
C THR A 207 -1.01 2.48 17.64
N GLU A 208 -1.60 3.57 17.19
CA GLU A 208 -2.11 3.71 15.81
C GLU A 208 -1.00 4.21 14.87
N ASP A 209 0.25 3.93 15.18
CA ASP A 209 1.40 4.33 14.37
C ASP A 209 1.63 3.35 13.23
N ASP A 210 2.15 3.87 12.14
CA ASP A 210 2.61 3.07 11.00
C ASP A 210 3.76 2.15 11.44
N GLN A 211 3.63 0.86 11.14
CA GLN A 211 4.60 -0.17 11.50
C GLN A 211 5.34 -0.70 10.26
N THR A 212 5.22 -0.02 9.15
CA THR A 212 5.74 -0.46 7.84
C THR A 212 7.22 -0.82 7.89
N ASP A 213 8.08 0.04 8.46
CA ASP A 213 9.53 -0.19 8.51
C ASP A 213 9.89 -1.47 9.26
N LYS A 214 9.19 -1.77 10.37
CA LYS A 214 9.42 -3.01 11.13
C LYS A 214 9.01 -4.25 10.34
N VAL A 215 7.92 -4.13 9.56
CA VAL A 215 7.46 -5.22 8.71
C VAL A 215 8.47 -5.47 7.61
N ILE A 216 8.94 -4.42 6.93
CA ILE A 216 9.94 -4.53 5.86
C ILE A 216 11.22 -5.18 6.39
N SER A 217 11.79 -4.67 7.48
CA SER A 217 13.03 -5.22 8.06
C SER A 217 12.90 -6.72 8.41
N GLN A 218 11.73 -7.15 8.87
CA GLN A 218 11.49 -8.56 9.13
C GLN A 218 11.35 -9.38 7.85
N ILE A 219 10.69 -8.84 6.82
CA ILE A 219 10.55 -9.51 5.52
C ILE A 219 11.92 -9.68 4.85
N GLU A 220 12.77 -8.66 4.89
CA GLU A 220 14.15 -8.73 4.38
C GLU A 220 14.94 -9.83 5.08
N GLN A 221 14.78 -9.95 6.40
CA GLN A 221 15.43 -11.01 7.16
C GLN A 221 14.92 -12.41 6.81
N ASP A 222 13.63 -12.56 6.55
CA ASP A 222 12.99 -13.86 6.27
C ASP A 222 13.17 -14.33 4.82
N MET A 223 13.27 -13.38 3.87
CA MET A 223 13.37 -13.65 2.43
C MET A 223 14.78 -13.51 1.87
N GLY A 224 15.63 -12.65 2.48
CA GLY A 224 17.01 -12.44 2.05
C GLY A 224 17.12 -12.02 0.59
N ASP A 225 17.97 -12.71 -0.18
CA ASP A 225 18.26 -12.40 -1.58
C ASP A 225 17.11 -12.75 -2.56
N GLU A 226 16.02 -13.34 -2.07
CA GLU A 226 14.87 -13.70 -2.92
C GLU A 226 14.00 -12.49 -3.28
N ILE A 227 14.20 -11.35 -2.64
CA ILE A 227 13.41 -10.13 -2.84
C ILE A 227 14.29 -8.93 -3.16
N GLN A 228 13.70 -7.95 -3.82
CA GLN A 228 14.26 -6.62 -4.01
C GLN A 228 13.36 -5.61 -3.32
N VAL A 229 13.86 -5.01 -2.24
CA VAL A 229 13.22 -3.85 -1.62
C VAL A 229 13.71 -2.61 -2.37
N THR A 230 12.78 -1.77 -2.82
CA THR A 230 13.13 -0.60 -3.59
C THR A 230 13.67 0.49 -2.67
N SER A 231 14.94 0.84 -2.83
CA SER A 231 15.54 2.03 -2.21
C SER A 231 15.21 3.29 -3.02
N GLU A 232 15.37 4.47 -2.41
CA GLU A 232 15.26 5.73 -3.13
C GLU A 232 16.23 5.73 -4.32
N PRO A 233 15.82 6.25 -5.50
CA PRO A 233 16.78 6.50 -6.55
C PRO A 233 17.83 7.49 -5.99
N GLU A 234 19.10 7.12 -6.02
CA GLU A 234 20.18 8.05 -5.75
C GLU A 234 19.97 9.26 -6.65
N ILE A 235 19.66 10.41 -6.03
CA ILE A 235 19.65 11.68 -6.73
C ILE A 235 21.09 11.90 -7.13
N SER A 236 21.41 11.61 -8.39
CA SER A 236 22.67 11.98 -9.00
C SER A 236 22.79 13.50 -8.83
N GLN A 237 23.59 13.93 -7.87
CA GLN A 237 24.01 15.32 -7.80
C GLN A 237 24.83 15.55 -9.07
N GLU A 238 24.17 16.05 -10.11
CA GLU A 238 24.89 16.69 -11.20
C GLU A 238 25.72 17.80 -10.57
N ASN A 239 26.99 17.51 -10.43
CA ASN A 239 28.00 18.49 -10.10
C ASN A 239 27.97 19.59 -11.18
N ASN A 240 27.23 20.64 -10.89
CA ASN A 240 27.31 21.88 -11.63
C ASN A 240 28.62 22.54 -11.24
N THR A 241 29.72 22.06 -11.80
CA THR A 241 30.96 22.81 -11.85
C THR A 241 30.75 23.98 -12.79
N GLN A 242 30.25 25.07 -12.23
CA GLN A 242 30.40 26.38 -12.87
C GLN A 242 31.87 26.69 -12.95
N ASP A 243 32.42 26.49 -14.13
CA ASP A 243 33.69 27.03 -14.54
C ASP A 243 33.55 28.55 -14.65
N SER A 244 34.08 29.25 -13.63
CA SER A 244 34.15 30.71 -13.59
C SER A 244 35.52 31.12 -14.15
N SER A 245 35.58 31.33 -15.46
CA SER A 245 36.62 32.16 -16.03
C SER A 245 36.20 32.63 -17.42
N ASP A 246 35.64 33.83 -17.48
CA ASP A 246 35.97 34.75 -18.54
C ASP A 246 35.69 36.18 -18.09
N SER A 247 36.85 36.83 -17.79
CA SER A 247 36.97 38.26 -17.64
C SER A 247 36.72 38.93 -18.99
N TRP A 248 35.77 39.83 -19.10
CA TRP A 248 35.79 40.84 -20.15
C TRP A 248 35.62 42.21 -19.58
N SER A 249 36.73 42.97 -19.81
CA SER A 249 36.88 44.35 -19.49
C SER A 249 36.10 45.27 -20.43
N GLY A 250 35.44 46.24 -19.86
CA GLY A 250 35.20 47.61 -20.24
C GLY A 250 34.87 48.00 -21.67
N GLN A 251 33.82 48.76 -21.78
CA GLN A 251 33.87 50.11 -22.38
C GLN A 251 32.53 50.84 -22.15
N ASP A 252 32.69 52.03 -21.59
CA ASP A 252 31.68 53.08 -21.51
C ASP A 252 31.20 53.48 -22.92
N VAL A 253 29.92 53.81 -23.06
CA VAL A 253 29.40 54.93 -23.86
C VAL A 253 27.93 55.20 -23.49
N ASP A 254 27.72 56.27 -22.80
CA ASP A 254 27.08 57.52 -23.15
C ASP A 254 25.57 57.47 -23.45
N ASP A 255 24.94 58.12 -22.53
CA ASP A 255 23.85 59.10 -22.54
C ASP A 255 23.06 59.30 -23.87
N SER A 256 21.75 59.10 -23.75
CA SER A 256 20.78 60.09 -24.20
C SER A 256 19.35 59.50 -24.32
N ASP A 257 18.57 59.79 -23.35
CA ASP A 257 17.12 59.91 -23.48
C ASP A 257 16.82 61.03 -24.51
N PRO A 258 15.85 60.92 -25.37
CA PRO A 258 14.68 61.75 -25.14
C PRO A 258 13.33 61.22 -25.73
N TRP A 259 12.30 61.63 -25.02
CA TRP A 259 10.93 61.81 -25.49
C TRP A 259 10.10 60.54 -25.63
N GLY A 260 8.96 60.42 -25.09
CA GLY A 260 7.98 61.34 -24.49
C GLY A 260 6.65 60.63 -24.46
N ASP A 261 5.97 60.81 -23.37
CA ASP A 261 4.55 61.07 -23.18
C ASP A 261 3.56 60.70 -24.31
N GLY A 262 2.51 60.01 -23.93
CA GLY A 262 1.32 59.81 -24.80
C GLY A 262 0.33 58.80 -24.24
N SER A 263 -0.44 59.19 -23.21
CA SER A 263 -1.79 58.68 -22.90
C SER A 263 -2.67 58.58 -24.17
N TRP A 264 -3.62 57.68 -24.15
CA TRP A 264 -5.02 57.74 -24.64
C TRP A 264 -5.57 56.29 -24.75
N ASP A 265 -6.56 56.02 -24.17
CA ASP A 265 -7.93 55.65 -23.79
C ASP A 265 -8.05 54.25 -23.17
#